data_0ec825ac604951586c674a675e77356f
#
_entry.id   0ec825ac604951586c674a675e77356f
#
_cell.length_a   1.000
_cell.length_b   1.000
_cell.length_c   1.000
_cell.angle_alpha   90.00
_cell.angle_beta   90.00
_cell.angle_gamma   90.00
#
_symmetry.space_group_name_H-M   'P 1'
#
loop_
_entity.id
_entity.type
_entity.pdbx_description
1 polymer ?
#
loop_
_entity_poly.entity_id
_entity_poly.type
_entity_poly.pdbx_seq_one_letter_code
_entity_poly.pdbx_strand_id
1 'polypeptide(L)'
;MAAKDNSTAAAVNTAYPASAAQPFRDSGFTLVELLIVISIIAVLVALLLPAVQSARSVARRTQCLNQLRQIDIASSAHASAHGHFSTGGWGHSWVGLAERGFGKKQPGSWIYNLLPYVEHQALHQLGLNQAGSDQQAANKQRVTTPIGLFNCLERRPPETWPLLTEPAGTYDRQPHETAALTEAARSDYVMNGGSVSGNFHRGPASLAESDDPNYDGITVPITGSVTSAVWCR
;
A
#
# COMPACT_ATOMS: atom_id res chain seq x y z
N MET A 1 3.83 48.43 86.92
CA MET A 1 5.03 49.28 86.81
C MET A 1 5.53 49.16 85.38
N ALA A 2 5.45 50.21 84.59
CA ALA A 2 5.56 50.28 83.14
C ALA A 2 7.03 50.37 82.70
N ALA A 3 7.36 49.78 81.57
CA ALA A 3 8.44 50.29 80.76
C ALA A 3 8.03 50.13 79.32
N LYS A 4 7.96 51.24 78.65
CA LYS A 4 7.64 51.48 77.26
C LYS A 4 8.97 51.59 76.53
N ASP A 5 9.25 50.64 75.65
CA ASP A 5 10.38 50.81 74.75
C ASP A 5 9.88 51.14 73.33
N ASN A 6 10.30 52.30 72.93
CA ASN A 6 10.01 52.98 71.73
C ASN A 6 11.18 52.68 70.70
N SER A 7 11.03 51.72 69.84
CA SER A 7 12.03 51.45 68.85
C SER A 7 11.58 52.07 67.56
N THR A 8 12.24 53.17 67.20
CA THR A 8 12.07 53.92 65.96
C THR A 8 12.70 53.12 64.79
N ALA A 9 11.87 52.51 63.96
CA ALA A 9 12.37 51.87 62.73
C ALA A 9 12.65 52.95 61.67
N ALA A 10 13.93 53.13 61.39
CA ALA A 10 14.36 53.97 60.27
C ALA A 10 14.04 53.31 58.96
N ALA A 11 13.14 53.90 58.14
CA ALA A 11 12.84 53.45 56.79
C ALA A 11 14.05 53.80 55.91
N VAL A 12 14.76 52.79 55.47
CA VAL A 12 15.77 52.91 54.42
C VAL A 12 15.06 53.01 53.06
N ASN A 13 15.00 54.20 52.54
CA ASN A 13 14.44 54.50 51.22
C ASN A 13 15.47 54.19 50.16
N THR A 14 15.54 52.96 49.65
CA THR A 14 16.35 52.57 48.49
C THR A 14 15.62 52.98 47.22
N ALA A 15 15.96 54.18 46.75
CA ALA A 15 15.58 54.66 45.43
C ALA A 15 16.28 53.78 44.36
N TYR A 16 15.58 52.90 43.73
CA TYR A 16 16.07 52.23 42.55
C TYR A 16 16.16 53.26 41.43
N PRO A 17 17.30 53.37 40.70
CA PRO A 17 17.39 54.22 39.56
C PRO A 17 16.45 53.71 38.47
N ALA A 18 15.54 54.55 38.01
CA ALA A 18 14.66 54.24 36.88
C ALA A 18 15.57 53.97 35.68
N SER A 19 15.59 52.72 35.25
CA SER A 19 16.21 52.29 34.00
C SER A 19 15.53 53.06 32.86
N ALA A 20 16.23 53.96 32.26
CA ALA A 20 15.77 54.69 31.08
C ALA A 20 15.53 53.66 29.96
N ALA A 21 14.25 53.33 29.69
CA ALA A 21 13.88 52.55 28.53
C ALA A 21 14.42 53.26 27.28
N GLN A 22 15.42 52.70 26.65
CA GLN A 22 15.88 53.20 25.39
C GLN A 22 14.73 53.04 24.36
N PRO A 23 14.36 54.10 23.65
CA PRO A 23 13.34 54.00 22.61
C PRO A 23 13.85 53.03 21.53
N PHE A 24 13.12 51.93 21.30
CA PHE A 24 13.33 51.11 20.11
C PHE A 24 13.18 52.02 18.92
N ARG A 25 14.28 52.21 18.19
CA ARG A 25 14.25 52.91 16.90
C ARG A 25 13.54 51.97 15.94
N ASP A 26 12.25 52.19 15.71
CA ASP A 26 11.51 51.55 14.62
C ASP A 26 12.12 52.03 13.30
N SER A 27 13.07 51.29 12.77
CA SER A 27 13.56 51.49 11.43
C SER A 27 12.45 51.05 10.47
N GLY A 28 11.73 52.00 9.91
CA GLY A 28 10.69 51.73 8.90
C GLY A 28 11.30 51.03 7.69
N PHE A 29 10.72 49.91 7.29
CA PHE A 29 11.12 49.15 6.12
C PHE A 29 10.73 49.91 4.86
N THR A 30 11.67 50.08 3.91
CA THR A 30 11.37 50.78 2.66
C THR A 30 10.62 49.87 1.70
N LEU A 31 9.73 50.42 0.90
CA LEU A 31 8.96 49.66 -0.11
C LEU A 31 9.90 48.94 -1.10
N VAL A 32 11.06 49.56 -1.40
CA VAL A 32 12.05 49.00 -2.31
C VAL A 32 12.74 47.75 -1.70
N GLU A 33 13.08 47.78 -0.41
CA GLU A 33 13.65 46.61 0.27
C GLU A 33 12.70 45.42 0.25
N LEU A 34 11.40 45.64 0.48
CA LEU A 34 10.42 44.60 0.37
C LEU A 34 10.31 44.04 -1.05
N LEU A 35 10.31 44.92 -2.06
CA LEU A 35 10.17 44.53 -3.46
C LEU A 35 11.36 43.68 -3.95
N ILE A 36 12.57 44.01 -3.54
CA ILE A 36 13.77 43.23 -3.88
C ILE A 36 13.69 41.86 -3.27
N VAL A 37 13.30 41.72 -2.01
CA VAL A 37 13.17 40.40 -1.32
C VAL A 37 12.13 39.52 -2.00
N ILE A 38 10.94 40.03 -2.29
CA ILE A 38 9.91 39.22 -2.98
C ILE A 38 10.31 38.82 -4.38
N SER A 39 11.07 39.67 -5.11
CA SER A 39 11.56 39.34 -6.45
C SER A 39 12.60 38.23 -6.42
N ILE A 40 13.49 38.21 -5.45
CA ILE A 40 14.49 37.13 -5.29
C ILE A 40 13.77 35.81 -4.91
N ILE A 41 12.84 35.85 -3.97
CA ILE A 41 12.05 34.65 -3.58
C ILE A 41 11.27 34.14 -4.78
N ALA A 42 10.62 34.99 -5.56
CA ALA A 42 9.87 34.59 -6.73
C ALA A 42 10.75 33.88 -7.78
N VAL A 43 11.94 34.35 -8.04
CA VAL A 43 12.90 33.70 -8.95
C VAL A 43 13.34 32.33 -8.41
N LEU A 44 13.66 32.23 -7.11
CA LEU A 44 14.08 30.99 -6.50
C LEU A 44 12.96 29.95 -6.56
N VAL A 45 11.72 30.32 -6.21
CA VAL A 45 10.55 29.42 -6.26
C VAL A 45 10.25 28.98 -7.69
N ALA A 46 10.35 29.88 -8.67
CA ALA A 46 10.14 29.56 -10.08
C ALA A 46 11.10 28.47 -10.60
N LEU A 47 12.33 28.45 -10.12
CA LEU A 47 13.31 27.43 -10.49
C LEU A 47 13.16 26.15 -9.70
N LEU A 48 12.75 26.22 -8.42
CA LEU A 48 12.58 25.05 -7.55
C LEU A 48 11.34 24.23 -7.88
N LEU A 49 10.23 24.86 -8.28
CA LEU A 49 8.96 24.16 -8.49
C LEU A 49 9.06 23.04 -9.51
N PRO A 50 9.59 23.21 -10.73
CA PRO A 50 9.72 22.12 -11.70
C PRO A 50 10.74 21.06 -11.24
N ALA A 51 11.80 21.44 -10.55
CA ALA A 51 12.80 20.51 -10.04
C ALA A 51 12.21 19.57 -8.97
N VAL A 52 11.42 20.10 -8.04
CA VAL A 52 10.75 19.29 -6.99
C VAL A 52 9.74 18.32 -7.59
N GLN A 53 8.97 18.72 -8.61
CA GLN A 53 8.02 17.82 -9.27
C GLN A 53 8.74 16.67 -9.97
N SER A 54 9.82 16.95 -10.68
CA SER A 54 10.64 15.93 -11.32
C SER A 54 11.25 14.97 -10.28
N ALA A 55 11.82 15.48 -9.19
CA ALA A 55 12.39 14.66 -8.13
C ALA A 55 11.35 13.74 -7.47
N ARG A 56 10.13 14.22 -7.25
CA ARG A 56 9.02 13.40 -6.72
C ARG A 56 8.64 12.25 -7.66
N SER A 57 8.56 12.52 -8.97
CA SER A 57 8.25 11.47 -9.96
C SER A 57 9.33 10.39 -9.97
N VAL A 58 10.61 10.78 -10.01
CA VAL A 58 11.74 9.84 -9.93
C VAL A 58 11.70 9.02 -8.63
N ALA A 59 11.41 9.64 -7.50
CA ALA A 59 11.32 8.95 -6.21
C ALA A 59 10.21 7.88 -6.22
N ARG A 60 9.00 8.20 -6.69
CA ARG A 60 7.89 7.24 -6.82
C ARG A 60 8.26 6.09 -7.75
N ARG A 61 8.88 6.37 -8.90
CA ARG A 61 9.35 5.33 -9.82
C ARG A 61 10.38 4.39 -9.17
N THR A 62 11.32 4.94 -8.42
CA THR A 62 12.31 4.15 -7.67
C THR A 62 11.62 3.25 -6.64
N GLN A 63 10.58 3.75 -5.99
CA GLN A 63 9.78 2.95 -5.05
C GLN A 63 9.09 1.78 -5.74
N CYS A 64 8.47 1.98 -6.92
CA CYS A 64 7.87 0.89 -7.69
C CYS A 64 8.91 -0.17 -8.11
N LEU A 65 10.12 0.23 -8.46
CA LEU A 65 11.21 -0.72 -8.75
C LEU A 65 11.63 -1.52 -7.51
N ASN A 66 11.66 -0.89 -6.35
CA ASN A 66 11.95 -1.58 -5.10
C ASN A 66 10.84 -2.56 -4.69
N GLN A 67 9.58 -2.23 -4.94
CA GLN A 67 8.45 -3.15 -4.75
C GLN A 67 8.59 -4.39 -5.64
N LEU A 68 8.97 -4.22 -6.90
CA LEU A 68 9.25 -5.35 -7.80
C LEU A 68 10.37 -6.25 -7.28
N ARG A 69 11.45 -5.68 -6.76
CA ARG A 69 12.53 -6.47 -6.14
C ARG A 69 12.04 -7.26 -4.93
N GLN A 70 11.18 -6.67 -4.10
CA GLN A 70 10.59 -7.37 -2.96
C GLN A 70 9.69 -8.53 -3.42
N ILE A 71 8.90 -8.33 -4.48
CA ILE A 71 8.07 -9.39 -5.08
C ILE A 71 8.94 -10.51 -5.65
N ASP A 72 10.06 -10.19 -6.29
CA ASP A 72 11.01 -11.17 -6.82
C ASP A 72 11.67 -11.99 -5.70
N ILE A 73 12.10 -11.34 -4.63
CA ILE A 73 12.65 -12.01 -3.43
C ILE A 73 11.59 -12.94 -2.82
N ALA A 74 10.34 -12.48 -2.67
CA ALA A 74 9.25 -13.28 -2.14
C ALA A 74 8.95 -14.49 -3.04
N SER A 75 8.96 -14.30 -4.36
CA SER A 75 8.77 -15.38 -5.33
C SER A 75 9.88 -16.42 -5.26
N SER A 76 11.12 -16.00 -5.12
CA SER A 76 12.28 -16.87 -4.95
C SER A 76 12.23 -17.63 -3.61
N ALA A 77 11.81 -16.97 -2.53
CA ALA A 77 11.62 -17.60 -1.23
C ALA A 77 10.49 -18.66 -1.28
N HIS A 78 9.37 -18.35 -1.95
CA HIS A 78 8.30 -19.32 -2.19
C HIS A 78 8.83 -20.54 -2.98
N ALA A 79 9.56 -20.31 -4.07
CA ALA A 79 10.13 -21.39 -4.88
C ALA A 79 11.11 -22.26 -4.09
N SER A 80 11.91 -21.66 -3.21
CA SER A 80 12.84 -22.39 -2.34
C SER A 80 12.10 -23.24 -1.30
N ALA A 81 10.98 -22.76 -0.77
CA ALA A 81 10.20 -23.46 0.25
C ALA A 81 9.34 -24.60 -0.33
N HIS A 82 8.81 -24.43 -1.53
CA HIS A 82 7.83 -25.36 -2.13
C HIS A 82 8.36 -26.14 -3.33
N GLY A 83 9.56 -25.86 -3.82
CA GLY A 83 10.16 -26.52 -4.98
C GLY A 83 9.60 -26.05 -6.33
N HIS A 84 8.69 -25.08 -6.35
CA HIS A 84 8.11 -24.50 -7.56
C HIS A 84 7.73 -23.03 -7.33
N PHE A 85 7.65 -22.26 -8.40
CA PHE A 85 7.11 -20.91 -8.32
C PHE A 85 5.61 -20.91 -7.97
N SER A 86 5.13 -19.77 -7.45
CA SER A 86 3.71 -19.58 -7.15
C SER A 86 2.85 -19.80 -8.39
N THR A 87 1.71 -20.46 -8.21
CA THR A 87 0.77 -20.75 -9.30
C THR A 87 -0.06 -19.51 -9.67
N GLY A 88 -0.58 -19.48 -10.90
CA GLY A 88 -1.54 -18.46 -11.34
C GLY A 88 -2.94 -18.61 -10.72
N GLY A 89 -3.19 -19.70 -10.00
CA GLY A 89 -4.51 -20.07 -9.48
C GLY A 89 -5.39 -20.75 -10.53
N TRP A 90 -6.68 -20.92 -10.20
CA TRP A 90 -7.65 -21.58 -11.09
C TRP A 90 -8.36 -20.62 -12.06
N GLY A 91 -7.97 -19.36 -12.08
CA GLY A 91 -8.55 -18.35 -12.94
C GLY A 91 -9.14 -17.18 -12.19
N HIS A 92 -9.79 -16.28 -12.93
CA HIS A 92 -10.25 -14.99 -12.39
C HIS A 92 -11.47 -15.09 -11.46
N SER A 93 -12.19 -16.20 -11.51
CA SER A 93 -13.39 -16.43 -10.69
C SER A 93 -13.10 -17.10 -9.35
N TRP A 94 -11.83 -17.30 -8.98
CA TRP A 94 -11.48 -17.98 -7.75
C TRP A 94 -10.61 -17.12 -6.85
N VAL A 95 -10.84 -17.26 -5.55
CA VAL A 95 -10.00 -16.65 -4.50
C VAL A 95 -9.13 -17.69 -3.82
N GLY A 96 -8.08 -17.24 -3.13
CA GLY A 96 -7.24 -18.14 -2.35
C GLY A 96 -8.00 -18.72 -1.16
N LEU A 97 -7.74 -20.00 -0.87
CA LEU A 97 -8.33 -20.74 0.26
C LEU A 97 -7.21 -21.23 1.17
N ALA A 98 -7.29 -20.86 2.46
CA ALA A 98 -6.21 -21.12 3.42
C ALA A 98 -5.94 -22.61 3.67
N GLU A 99 -6.94 -23.47 3.50
CA GLU A 99 -6.84 -24.91 3.71
C GLU A 99 -6.18 -25.68 2.55
N ARG A 100 -5.99 -25.03 1.40
CA ARG A 100 -5.57 -25.71 0.17
C ARG A 100 -4.07 -25.64 -0.14
N GLY A 101 -3.27 -25.12 0.80
CA GLY A 101 -1.80 -25.04 0.66
C GLY A 101 -1.35 -24.17 -0.50
N PHE A 102 -0.25 -24.55 -1.17
CA PHE A 102 0.40 -23.72 -2.21
C PHE A 102 0.51 -24.39 -3.59
N GLY A 103 0.04 -25.63 -3.72
CA GLY A 103 0.17 -26.43 -4.93
C GLY A 103 -1.00 -26.30 -5.91
N LYS A 104 -1.17 -27.32 -6.76
CA LYS A 104 -2.22 -27.38 -7.80
C LYS A 104 -3.65 -27.23 -7.26
N LYS A 105 -3.88 -27.63 -6.01
CA LYS A 105 -5.18 -27.52 -5.34
C LYS A 105 -5.48 -26.11 -4.81
N GLN A 106 -4.51 -25.18 -4.86
CA GLN A 106 -4.72 -23.80 -4.45
C GLN A 106 -5.39 -22.98 -5.55
N PRO A 107 -6.64 -22.50 -5.34
CA PRO A 107 -7.33 -21.66 -6.31
C PRO A 107 -6.77 -20.24 -6.39
N GLY A 108 -6.10 -19.79 -5.33
CA GLY A 108 -5.54 -18.44 -5.22
C GLY A 108 -4.42 -18.16 -6.21
N SER A 109 -4.37 -16.92 -6.67
CA SER A 109 -3.36 -16.44 -7.60
C SER A 109 -1.97 -16.36 -6.97
N TRP A 110 -0.97 -16.01 -7.78
CA TRP A 110 0.39 -15.78 -7.34
C TRP A 110 0.50 -14.75 -6.19
N ILE A 111 -0.35 -13.73 -6.18
CA ILE A 111 -0.40 -12.74 -5.09
C ILE A 111 -0.74 -13.42 -3.76
N TYR A 112 -1.78 -14.27 -3.78
CA TYR A 112 -2.18 -15.01 -2.58
C TYR A 112 -1.06 -15.89 -2.04
N ASN A 113 -0.38 -16.62 -2.93
CA ASN A 113 0.71 -17.51 -2.58
C ASN A 113 1.93 -16.76 -2.02
N LEU A 114 2.14 -15.51 -2.40
CA LEU A 114 3.25 -14.68 -1.91
C LEU A 114 2.97 -13.97 -0.59
N LEU A 115 1.71 -13.90 -0.12
CA LEU A 115 1.36 -13.17 1.10
C LEU A 115 2.24 -13.51 2.32
N PRO A 116 2.54 -14.79 2.62
CA PRO A 116 3.40 -15.14 3.76
C PRO A 116 4.83 -14.60 3.64
N TYR A 117 5.32 -14.43 2.41
CA TYR A 117 6.69 -14.01 2.12
C TYR A 117 6.86 -12.49 2.03
N VAL A 118 5.73 -11.75 2.15
CA VAL A 118 5.69 -10.29 2.14
C VAL A 118 5.05 -9.75 3.42
N GLU A 119 5.21 -10.47 4.53
CA GLU A 119 4.74 -10.09 5.88
C GLU A 119 3.21 -10.01 6.04
N HIS A 120 2.45 -10.62 5.13
CA HIS A 120 0.99 -10.67 5.16
C HIS A 120 0.44 -12.08 5.50
N GLN A 121 1.11 -12.82 6.38
CA GLN A 121 0.70 -14.17 6.76
C GLN A 121 -0.71 -14.21 7.38
N ALA A 122 -1.05 -13.22 8.21
CA ALA A 122 -2.39 -13.13 8.80
C ALA A 122 -3.49 -13.02 7.72
N LEU A 123 -3.23 -12.26 6.66
CA LEU A 123 -4.15 -12.13 5.53
C LEU A 123 -4.24 -13.43 4.72
N HIS A 124 -3.14 -14.16 4.56
CA HIS A 124 -3.13 -15.49 3.93
C HIS A 124 -3.97 -16.49 4.70
N GLN A 125 -3.85 -16.51 6.03
CA GLN A 125 -4.54 -17.45 6.91
C GLN A 125 -5.99 -17.05 7.25
N LEU A 126 -6.44 -15.89 6.79
CA LEU A 126 -7.79 -15.41 7.05
C LEU A 126 -8.83 -16.41 6.50
N GLY A 127 -9.76 -16.85 7.35
CA GLY A 127 -10.74 -17.90 7.02
C GLY A 127 -10.28 -19.33 7.26
N LEU A 128 -9.05 -19.56 7.74
CA LEU A 128 -8.55 -20.87 8.10
C LEU A 128 -9.44 -21.50 9.18
N ASN A 129 -9.82 -22.77 9.00
CA ASN A 129 -10.74 -23.51 9.88
C ASN A 129 -12.15 -22.90 10.01
N GLN A 130 -12.53 -22.00 9.09
CA GLN A 130 -13.90 -21.49 8.98
C GLN A 130 -14.61 -22.17 7.82
N ALA A 131 -15.95 -22.14 7.84
CA ALA A 131 -16.77 -22.73 6.80
C ALA A 131 -18.01 -21.86 6.50
N GLY A 132 -18.60 -22.06 5.33
CA GLY A 132 -19.84 -21.39 4.94
C GLY A 132 -19.72 -19.87 4.91
N SER A 133 -20.66 -19.17 5.52
CA SER A 133 -20.74 -17.70 5.52
C SER A 133 -19.52 -17.02 6.13
N ASP A 134 -18.93 -17.61 7.17
CA ASP A 134 -17.80 -17.01 7.88
C ASP A 134 -16.53 -17.07 7.03
N GLN A 135 -16.30 -18.19 6.35
CA GLN A 135 -15.21 -18.32 5.38
C GLN A 135 -15.41 -17.36 4.20
N GLN A 136 -16.63 -17.24 3.68
CA GLN A 136 -16.94 -16.30 2.60
C GLN A 136 -16.73 -14.84 3.02
N ALA A 137 -17.08 -14.49 4.25
CA ALA A 137 -16.83 -13.15 4.80
C ALA A 137 -15.33 -12.88 4.95
N ALA A 138 -14.57 -13.85 5.45
CA ALA A 138 -13.12 -13.77 5.56
C ALA A 138 -12.44 -13.61 4.18
N ASN A 139 -12.87 -14.36 3.19
CA ASN A 139 -12.39 -14.26 1.82
C ASN A 139 -12.73 -12.89 1.20
N LYS A 140 -13.93 -12.36 1.46
CA LYS A 140 -14.30 -11.00 1.08
C LYS A 140 -13.34 -9.98 1.68
N GLN A 141 -13.09 -10.04 2.98
CA GLN A 141 -12.15 -9.15 3.66
C GLN A 141 -10.77 -9.20 3.02
N ARG A 142 -10.26 -10.40 2.70
CA ARG A 142 -8.97 -10.57 2.02
C ARG A 142 -8.94 -9.87 0.67
N VAL A 143 -9.96 -10.07 -0.16
CA VAL A 143 -10.03 -9.51 -1.52
C VAL A 143 -10.21 -7.99 -1.51
N THR A 144 -10.85 -7.45 -0.48
CA THR A 144 -11.04 -5.99 -0.32
C THR A 144 -9.91 -5.30 0.44
N THR A 145 -8.88 -6.02 0.90
CA THR A 145 -7.74 -5.41 1.59
C THR A 145 -6.64 -5.05 0.60
N PRO A 146 -6.39 -3.76 0.33
CA PRO A 146 -5.33 -3.34 -0.56
C PRO A 146 -3.97 -3.51 0.11
N ILE A 147 -3.00 -4.02 -0.65
CA ILE A 147 -1.63 -4.23 -0.19
C ILE A 147 -0.71 -3.30 -0.96
N GLY A 148 -0.10 -2.33 -0.27
CA GLY A 148 0.72 -1.30 -0.88
C GLY A 148 1.87 -1.84 -1.74
N LEU A 149 2.43 -3.01 -1.39
CA LEU A 149 3.48 -3.66 -2.15
C LEU A 149 3.07 -3.98 -3.60
N PHE A 150 1.81 -4.30 -3.85
CA PHE A 150 1.31 -4.67 -5.17
C PHE A 150 0.76 -3.48 -5.98
N ASN A 151 0.92 -2.24 -5.47
CA ASN A 151 0.48 -1.03 -6.15
C ASN A 151 1.64 -0.08 -6.42
N CYS A 152 1.79 0.36 -7.66
CA CYS A 152 2.78 1.36 -8.02
C CYS A 152 2.25 2.76 -7.75
N LEU A 153 2.85 3.48 -6.79
CA LEU A 153 2.42 4.83 -6.36
C LEU A 153 2.53 5.90 -7.46
N GLU A 154 3.31 5.64 -8.52
CA GLU A 154 3.33 6.53 -9.70
C GLU A 154 2.05 6.38 -10.52
N ARG A 155 1.39 5.22 -10.45
CA ARG A 155 0.19 4.92 -11.20
C ARG A 155 -1.08 5.21 -10.42
N ARG A 156 -1.18 4.69 -9.18
CA ARG A 156 -2.36 4.88 -8.31
C ARG A 156 -2.04 4.52 -6.85
N PRO A 157 -2.78 5.07 -5.89
CA PRO A 157 -2.69 4.66 -4.50
C PRO A 157 -3.23 3.24 -4.29
N PRO A 158 -2.81 2.55 -3.20
CA PRO A 158 -3.37 1.25 -2.81
C PRO A 158 -4.76 1.44 -2.19
N GLU A 159 -5.78 1.26 -2.99
CA GLU A 159 -7.18 1.41 -2.60
C GLU A 159 -8.07 0.34 -3.26
N THR A 160 -9.30 0.21 -2.80
CA THR A 160 -10.29 -0.65 -3.44
C THR A 160 -10.91 0.06 -4.64
N TRP A 161 -11.32 -0.74 -5.64
CA TRP A 161 -11.93 -0.27 -6.86
C TRP A 161 -13.26 -0.98 -7.07
N PRO A 162 -14.29 -0.28 -7.55
CA PRO A 162 -15.55 -0.90 -7.88
C PRO A 162 -15.36 -2.08 -8.85
N LEU A 163 -16.05 -3.16 -8.59
CA LEU A 163 -16.22 -4.22 -9.58
C LEU A 163 -17.18 -3.69 -10.65
N LEU A 164 -16.65 -3.49 -11.87
CA LEU A 164 -17.49 -3.07 -12.98
C LEU A 164 -18.46 -4.20 -13.28
N THR A 165 -19.74 -3.91 -13.25
CA THR A 165 -20.77 -4.81 -13.77
C THR A 165 -20.75 -4.70 -15.29
N GLU A 166 -20.22 -5.72 -15.97
CA GLU A 166 -20.37 -5.82 -17.42
C GLU A 166 -21.84 -6.13 -17.76
N PRO A 167 -22.28 -5.81 -18.97
CA PRO A 167 -23.60 -6.22 -19.44
C PRO A 167 -23.83 -7.71 -19.22
N ALA A 168 -25.03 -8.07 -18.79
CA ALA A 168 -25.40 -9.44 -18.43
C ALA A 168 -24.94 -10.45 -19.51
N GLY A 169 -24.10 -11.40 -19.12
CA GLY A 169 -23.67 -12.53 -19.93
C GLY A 169 -22.20 -12.55 -20.35
N THR A 170 -21.40 -11.50 -20.12
CA THR A 170 -20.01 -11.49 -20.59
C THR A 170 -19.02 -12.06 -19.57
N TYR A 171 -19.10 -11.69 -18.29
CA TYR A 171 -18.27 -12.26 -17.21
C TYR A 171 -19.00 -12.15 -15.89
N ASP A 172 -19.12 -13.27 -15.16
CA ASP A 172 -19.46 -13.24 -13.75
C ASP A 172 -18.21 -12.82 -12.97
N ARG A 173 -18.27 -11.64 -12.36
CA ARG A 173 -17.14 -11.07 -11.60
C ARG A 173 -17.20 -11.37 -10.11
N GLN A 174 -18.25 -12.07 -9.67
CA GLN A 174 -18.30 -12.57 -8.30
C GLN A 174 -17.41 -13.80 -8.19
N PRO A 175 -16.32 -13.74 -7.42
CA PRO A 175 -15.48 -14.92 -7.23
C PRO A 175 -16.23 -15.97 -6.41
N HIS A 176 -15.95 -17.23 -6.72
CA HIS A 176 -16.38 -18.35 -5.90
C HIS A 176 -15.81 -18.24 -4.48
N GLU A 177 -16.51 -18.78 -3.52
CA GLU A 177 -16.13 -18.81 -2.10
C GLU A 177 -15.97 -17.41 -1.46
N THR A 178 -16.67 -16.39 -1.97
CA THR A 178 -16.74 -15.07 -1.35
C THR A 178 -18.17 -14.63 -1.08
N ALA A 179 -18.37 -13.85 -0.01
CA ALA A 179 -19.59 -13.07 0.13
C ALA A 179 -19.65 -12.00 -0.99
N ALA A 180 -20.86 -11.52 -1.29
CA ALA A 180 -21.07 -10.55 -2.37
C ALA A 180 -20.10 -9.37 -2.31
N LEU A 181 -19.42 -9.10 -3.43
CA LEU A 181 -18.43 -8.03 -3.58
C LEU A 181 -19.00 -6.89 -4.44
N THR A 182 -18.81 -5.67 -3.98
CA THR A 182 -19.06 -4.45 -4.76
C THR A 182 -17.77 -3.81 -5.23
N GLU A 183 -16.66 -4.11 -4.53
CA GLU A 183 -15.33 -3.59 -4.81
C GLU A 183 -14.26 -4.63 -4.50
N ALA A 184 -13.07 -4.45 -5.04
CA ALA A 184 -11.92 -5.30 -4.77
C ALA A 184 -10.61 -4.51 -4.83
N ALA A 185 -9.61 -4.97 -4.08
CA ALA A 185 -8.25 -4.51 -4.24
C ALA A 185 -7.66 -4.98 -5.58
N ARG A 186 -6.78 -4.19 -6.16
CA ARG A 186 -6.15 -4.49 -7.45
C ARG A 186 -4.64 -4.44 -7.34
N SER A 187 -3.96 -5.15 -8.23
CA SER A 187 -2.51 -5.06 -8.40
C SER A 187 -2.17 -4.31 -9.69
N ASP A 188 -1.03 -3.59 -9.66
CA ASP A 188 -0.42 -3.00 -10.85
C ASP A 188 0.64 -3.89 -11.46
N TYR A 189 1.02 -4.95 -10.77
CA TYR A 189 2.03 -5.91 -11.20
C TYR A 189 1.34 -7.17 -11.72
N VAL A 190 1.95 -7.75 -12.74
CA VAL A 190 1.52 -9.01 -13.35
C VAL A 190 2.70 -9.97 -13.37
N MET A 191 2.42 -11.25 -13.22
CA MET A 191 3.42 -12.30 -13.37
C MET A 191 3.35 -12.86 -14.79
N ASN A 192 4.52 -13.11 -15.38
CA ASN A 192 4.59 -13.71 -16.71
C ASN A 192 4.25 -15.20 -16.60
N GLY A 193 3.18 -15.63 -17.28
CA GLY A 193 2.74 -17.03 -17.33
C GLY A 193 3.46 -17.89 -18.37
N GLY A 194 4.52 -17.39 -19.01
CA GLY A 194 5.24 -18.11 -20.04
C GLY A 194 4.69 -17.87 -21.45
N SER A 195 5.08 -18.73 -22.40
CA SER A 195 4.73 -18.62 -23.83
C SER A 195 3.40 -19.28 -24.20
N VAL A 196 2.72 -19.93 -23.26
CA VAL A 196 1.44 -20.59 -23.53
C VAL A 196 0.33 -19.55 -23.51
N SER A 197 -0.17 -19.19 -24.69
CA SER A 197 -1.39 -18.42 -24.85
C SER A 197 -2.58 -19.38 -24.76
N GLY A 198 -3.22 -19.49 -23.61
CA GLY A 198 -4.48 -20.20 -23.45
C GLY A 198 -5.60 -19.24 -23.07
N ASN A 199 -6.82 -19.56 -23.46
CA ASN A 199 -7.98 -18.92 -22.84
C ASN A 199 -7.92 -19.27 -21.36
N PHE A 200 -7.62 -18.27 -20.52
CA PHE A 200 -7.68 -18.43 -19.06
C PHE A 200 -9.15 -18.67 -18.69
N HIS A 201 -9.50 -19.94 -18.58
CA HIS A 201 -10.84 -20.37 -18.21
C HIS A 201 -11.19 -19.88 -16.79
N ARG A 202 -12.47 -19.86 -16.50
CA ARG A 202 -12.99 -19.48 -15.16
C ARG A 202 -12.54 -20.42 -14.03
N GLY A 203 -11.81 -21.48 -14.36
CA GLY A 203 -11.49 -22.57 -13.45
C GLY A 203 -12.66 -23.57 -13.32
N PRO A 204 -12.60 -24.48 -12.33
CA PRO A 204 -13.69 -25.40 -12.07
C PRO A 204 -14.96 -24.65 -11.66
N ALA A 205 -16.12 -25.23 -11.95
CA ALA A 205 -17.41 -24.63 -11.58
C ALA A 205 -17.71 -24.77 -10.07
N SER A 206 -17.04 -25.69 -9.38
CA SER A 206 -17.20 -25.92 -7.94
C SER A 206 -15.94 -26.53 -7.32
N LEU A 207 -15.85 -26.51 -5.99
CA LEU A 207 -14.79 -27.19 -5.26
C LEU A 207 -14.83 -28.72 -5.46
N ALA A 208 -16.01 -29.29 -5.58
CA ALA A 208 -16.19 -30.73 -5.80
C ALA A 208 -15.58 -31.17 -7.14
N GLU A 209 -15.71 -30.35 -8.19
CA GLU A 209 -15.09 -30.63 -9.48
C GLU A 209 -13.55 -30.59 -9.38
N SER A 210 -13.01 -29.67 -8.60
CA SER A 210 -11.56 -29.54 -8.41
C SER A 210 -10.95 -30.69 -7.59
N ASP A 211 -11.76 -31.39 -6.81
CA ASP A 211 -11.35 -32.53 -5.99
C ASP A 211 -11.48 -33.86 -6.75
N ASP A 212 -12.03 -33.87 -7.97
CA ASP A 212 -12.02 -35.02 -8.87
C ASP A 212 -10.55 -35.39 -9.19
N PRO A 213 -10.14 -36.66 -8.98
CA PRO A 213 -8.79 -37.13 -9.28
C PRO A 213 -8.40 -36.99 -10.77
N ASN A 214 -9.39 -36.89 -11.67
CA ASN A 214 -9.17 -36.67 -13.10
C ASN A 214 -9.05 -35.16 -13.47
N TYR A 215 -9.33 -34.27 -12.52
CA TYR A 215 -9.16 -32.84 -12.74
C TYR A 215 -7.66 -32.50 -12.70
N ASP A 216 -7.06 -32.23 -13.84
CA ASP A 216 -5.62 -31.92 -13.95
C ASP A 216 -5.27 -30.50 -13.51
N GLY A 217 -6.30 -29.72 -13.12
CA GLY A 217 -6.15 -28.32 -12.67
C GLY A 217 -5.46 -27.48 -13.75
N ILE A 218 -6.11 -26.43 -14.21
CA ILE A 218 -5.47 -25.46 -15.12
C ILE A 218 -4.48 -24.62 -14.30
N THR A 219 -3.43 -25.24 -13.81
CA THR A 219 -2.26 -24.55 -13.34
C THR A 219 -1.45 -24.19 -14.56
N VAL A 220 -1.55 -22.96 -15.02
CA VAL A 220 -0.55 -22.46 -15.96
C VAL A 220 0.78 -22.51 -15.19
N PRO A 221 1.70 -23.43 -15.54
CA PRO A 221 2.99 -23.47 -14.88
C PRO A 221 3.69 -22.15 -15.22
N ILE A 222 3.92 -21.32 -14.22
CA ILE A 222 4.77 -20.15 -14.39
C ILE A 222 6.20 -20.67 -14.45
N THR A 223 6.62 -21.08 -15.65
CA THR A 223 8.00 -21.43 -15.95
C THR A 223 8.68 -20.17 -16.45
N GLY A 224 9.21 -19.38 -15.53
CA GLY A 224 9.95 -18.20 -15.94
C GLY A 224 10.24 -17.26 -14.78
N SER A 225 11.39 -16.63 -14.83
CA SER A 225 11.72 -15.51 -13.97
C SER A 225 10.62 -14.45 -14.06
N VAL A 226 10.36 -13.78 -12.95
CA VAL A 226 9.51 -12.58 -12.92
C VAL A 226 10.19 -11.52 -13.80
N THR A 227 10.00 -11.63 -15.10
CA THR A 227 10.38 -10.55 -16.01
C THR A 227 9.28 -9.52 -15.92
N SER A 228 9.56 -8.51 -15.11
CA SER A 228 8.71 -7.35 -14.91
C SER A 228 8.50 -6.60 -16.21
N ALA A 229 7.45 -6.92 -16.95
CA ALA A 229 6.92 -6.01 -17.94
C ALA A 229 6.15 -4.89 -17.22
N VAL A 230 6.87 -4.05 -16.47
CA VAL A 230 6.30 -2.81 -15.96
C VAL A 230 6.41 -1.78 -17.08
N TRP A 231 5.32 -1.64 -17.81
CA TRP A 231 5.13 -0.47 -18.65
C TRP A 231 4.66 0.69 -17.78
N CYS A 232 5.61 1.40 -17.15
CA CYS A 232 5.35 2.76 -16.69
C CYS A 232 5.40 3.65 -17.94
N ARG A 233 4.25 3.98 -18.53
CA ARG A 233 4.09 5.13 -19.41
C ARG A 233 3.63 6.33 -18.63
#